data_507c717e681ea30016112e2ec39699ce
#
_entry.id   507c717e681ea30016112e2ec39699ce
#
_cell.length_a   1.000
_cell.length_b   1.000
_cell.length_c   1.000
_cell.angle_alpha   90.00
_cell.angle_beta   90.00
_cell.angle_gamma   90.00
#
_symmetry.space_group_name_H-M   'P 1'
#
loop_
_entity.id
_entity.type
_entity.pdbx_description
1 polymer ?
#
loop_
_entity_poly.entity_id
_entity_poly.type
_entity_poly.pdbx_seq_one_letter_code
_entity_poly.pdbx_strand_id
1 'polypeptide(L)'
;MTGDTQGYARTSENTPRTARSGIARRRLGGGILALGGALALTPIPLAGAAARSDADTGGPGSAADTGAGMDAGAHRPTLRRGSAARAGLLQEPLDRLVRDAETYLSDSPGHPWYAGAVLLAGRGGTVALHRPIGKAVRYRAYDEETDTGVEFPPDEQIAMAEDTVFDLASISKLFTSLLAVQQIERGGLELAATVASYLPEFAGGGKQDITVRQLLTHTSGFRPWIPLYEEPTRQGKLRMLWDEVPASTPGSAYLYSDLNLISLQLILEQITGRTLDVLLREEITAPLGMHRTRYNPPASWKPKIAATEDARLPWSGLERGLVWGEVHDENAFGFGGVAGHAGVFSCAWDLAVLARTLLNGGVYGRSRILSEESVDLLFTDFNTAFPGDEHGLGFELYQHWYMGAMATPRSAGHTGFTGTSLVLDPSTDTFLVVLGNSVHPVRSWRSGSAPRVATANQLARAVPVRPERGRTAWFSGMASASTATLTLPALRLASVRPRLECALWWDTEPASDGLFLEASADGEGWQPVPFTTVCPGPGRGPDPVPHPEGSVSGWSGRVWHRLEADLSAWRGKSLRLRWRYATDRLYVGRGAYVDALRVRDGVRTVFDSERPRDAGRIGATGWVPSAD
;
A
#
# COMPACT_ATOMS: atom_id res chain seq x y z
N MET A 1 5.36 -39.75 -4.51
CA MET A 1 6.20 -38.58 -4.74
C MET A 1 5.25 -37.47 -5.10
N THR A 2 4.71 -36.81 -4.10
CA THR A 2 3.71 -35.76 -4.24
C THR A 2 4.37 -34.48 -3.82
N GLY A 3 4.79 -33.67 -4.81
CA GLY A 3 5.34 -32.36 -4.55
C GLY A 3 4.25 -31.39 -4.12
N ASP A 4 4.37 -30.88 -2.88
CA ASP A 4 3.58 -29.79 -2.39
C ASP A 4 3.98 -28.51 -3.13
N THR A 5 3.16 -28.11 -4.08
CA THR A 5 3.19 -26.77 -4.65
C THR A 5 2.70 -25.78 -3.60
N GLN A 6 3.61 -25.16 -2.87
CA GLN A 6 3.26 -24.03 -2.00
C GLN A 6 2.79 -22.87 -2.88
N GLY A 7 1.47 -22.74 -2.99
CA GLY A 7 0.84 -21.62 -3.62
C GLY A 7 1.14 -20.32 -2.86
N TYR A 8 1.41 -19.26 -3.59
CA TYR A 8 1.37 -17.89 -3.11
C TYR A 8 -0.08 -17.47 -2.81
N ALA A 9 -0.72 -18.19 -1.87
CA ALA A 9 -1.96 -17.74 -1.27
C ALA A 9 -1.61 -16.88 -0.05
N ARG A 10 -2.30 -15.78 0.13
CA ARG A 10 -2.31 -15.05 1.39
C ARG A 10 -2.49 -16.05 2.52
N THR A 11 -1.46 -16.27 3.34
CA THR A 11 -1.62 -17.02 4.57
C THR A 11 -2.39 -16.14 5.54
N SER A 12 -3.73 -16.22 5.49
CA SER A 12 -4.50 -15.97 6.69
C SER A 12 -4.07 -17.06 7.67
N GLU A 13 -3.37 -16.70 8.72
CA GLU A 13 -3.04 -17.60 9.81
C GLU A 13 -4.33 -18.09 10.47
N ASN A 14 -4.86 -19.22 10.00
CA ASN A 14 -5.86 -20.00 10.69
C ASN A 14 -5.18 -20.82 11.77
N THR A 15 -5.12 -20.30 12.98
CA THR A 15 -4.79 -21.07 14.18
C THR A 15 -5.91 -22.07 14.42
N PRO A 16 -5.64 -23.38 14.63
CA PRO A 16 -6.71 -24.36 14.84
C PRO A 16 -7.40 -24.09 16.18
N ARG A 17 -8.69 -23.82 16.11
CA ARG A 17 -9.59 -23.82 17.28
C ARG A 17 -9.69 -25.25 17.82
N THR A 18 -9.10 -25.50 18.97
CA THR A 18 -9.41 -26.69 19.78
C THR A 18 -10.86 -26.62 20.21
N ALA A 19 -11.63 -27.56 19.70
CA ALA A 19 -12.99 -27.81 20.12
C ALA A 19 -13.00 -28.44 21.54
N ARG A 20 -13.77 -27.84 22.45
CA ARG A 20 -14.36 -28.59 23.57
C ARG A 20 -15.82 -28.20 23.76
N SER A 21 -16.66 -29.21 23.50
CA SER A 21 -17.93 -29.60 24.15
C SER A 21 -18.88 -28.48 24.60
N GLY A 22 -20.13 -28.46 24.27
CA GLY A 22 -21.13 -29.47 24.10
C GLY A 22 -22.50 -28.83 24.36
N ILE A 23 -23.53 -29.47 23.91
CA ILE A 23 -24.95 -29.39 24.34
C ILE A 23 -25.91 -28.61 23.44
N ALA A 24 -26.79 -29.45 22.95
CA ALA A 24 -28.23 -29.38 22.67
C ALA A 24 -28.72 -28.86 21.32
N ARG A 25 -29.12 -29.85 20.56
CA ARG A 25 -30.07 -29.78 19.42
C ARG A 25 -31.44 -29.27 19.86
N ARG A 26 -32.04 -28.34 19.11
CA ARG A 26 -33.50 -28.38 18.84
C ARG A 26 -33.74 -28.09 17.35
N ARG A 27 -34.40 -29.05 16.71
CA ARG A 27 -35.03 -28.95 15.38
C ARG A 27 -36.38 -28.25 15.52
N LEU A 28 -36.70 -27.42 14.52
CA LEU A 28 -38.04 -27.14 13.97
C LEU A 28 -37.73 -26.45 12.63
N GLY A 29 -38.05 -26.84 11.49
CA GLY A 29 -39.22 -27.42 10.90
C GLY A 29 -40.00 -26.38 10.12
N GLY A 30 -39.89 -26.39 8.74
CA GLY A 30 -40.99 -26.01 7.87
C GLY A 30 -40.97 -24.66 7.18
N GLY A 31 -41.07 -24.69 5.85
CA GLY A 31 -41.80 -23.67 5.10
C GLY A 31 -41.07 -22.99 3.93
N ILE A 32 -41.10 -23.65 2.78
CA ILE A 32 -40.83 -23.04 1.45
C ILE A 32 -42.03 -22.15 1.08
N LEU A 33 -41.78 -20.93 0.64
CA LEU A 33 -42.66 -20.21 -0.30
C LEU A 33 -41.82 -19.26 -1.18
N ALA A 34 -41.75 -19.65 -2.46
CA ALA A 34 -41.21 -18.82 -3.53
C ALA A 34 -42.28 -17.80 -3.94
N LEU A 35 -41.88 -16.54 -4.06
CA LEU A 35 -42.65 -15.55 -4.83
C LEU A 35 -41.67 -14.76 -5.68
N GLY A 36 -41.73 -15.01 -6.97
CA GLY A 36 -41.08 -14.25 -8.01
C GLY A 36 -41.72 -12.87 -8.16
N GLY A 37 -40.88 -11.87 -8.30
CA GLY A 37 -41.27 -10.53 -8.68
C GLY A 37 -40.21 -9.94 -9.61
N ALA A 38 -40.49 -10.01 -10.92
CA ALA A 38 -39.71 -9.35 -11.94
C ALA A 38 -39.97 -7.85 -11.86
N LEU A 39 -38.92 -7.05 -11.62
CA LEU A 39 -38.96 -5.60 -11.83
C LEU A 39 -38.22 -5.28 -13.10
N ALA A 40 -38.99 -4.82 -14.08
CA ALA A 40 -38.51 -4.31 -15.36
C ALA A 40 -37.78 -2.98 -15.17
N LEU A 41 -36.53 -2.90 -15.63
CA LEU A 41 -35.78 -1.65 -15.76
C LEU A 41 -36.12 -1.02 -17.11
N THR A 42 -36.76 0.14 -17.09
CA THR A 42 -36.91 1.02 -18.24
C THR A 42 -35.66 1.87 -18.46
N PRO A 43 -35.21 2.07 -19.71
CA PRO A 43 -34.04 2.91 -20.00
C PRO A 43 -34.42 4.39 -20.02
N ILE A 44 -33.60 5.23 -19.43
CA ILE A 44 -33.66 6.70 -19.48
C ILE A 44 -32.96 7.15 -20.78
N PRO A 45 -33.54 8.01 -21.59
CA PRO A 45 -32.94 8.48 -22.84
C PRO A 45 -31.92 9.60 -22.60
N LEU A 46 -30.75 9.51 -23.26
CA LEU A 46 -29.80 10.60 -23.43
C LEU A 46 -30.45 11.72 -24.29
N ALA A 47 -30.50 12.93 -23.74
CA ALA A 47 -30.84 14.12 -24.49
C ALA A 47 -29.63 14.65 -25.28
N GLY A 48 -29.72 14.64 -26.60
CA GLY A 48 -28.75 15.25 -27.49
C GLY A 48 -28.88 16.77 -27.48
N ALA A 49 -27.76 17.48 -27.41
CA ALA A 49 -27.67 18.91 -27.64
C ALA A 49 -27.42 19.17 -29.14
N ALA A 50 -28.38 19.83 -29.78
CA ALA A 50 -28.32 20.24 -31.17
C ALA A 50 -27.48 21.51 -31.35
N ALA A 51 -26.67 21.49 -32.40
CA ALA A 51 -25.96 22.65 -32.94
C ALA A 51 -26.93 23.73 -33.44
N ARG A 52 -26.62 24.99 -33.18
CA ARG A 52 -27.14 26.12 -33.95
C ARG A 52 -25.96 26.84 -34.61
N SER A 53 -26.02 26.85 -35.94
CA SER A 53 -25.32 27.76 -36.82
C SER A 53 -26.04 29.09 -36.85
N ASP A 54 -25.31 30.20 -36.77
CA ASP A 54 -25.66 31.40 -37.57
C ASP A 54 -24.40 32.23 -37.81
N ALA A 55 -24.22 32.59 -39.06
CA ALA A 55 -23.19 33.46 -39.59
C ALA A 55 -23.63 34.93 -39.42
N ASP A 56 -22.66 35.83 -39.17
CA ASP A 56 -22.50 36.98 -40.08
C ASP A 56 -21.28 37.86 -39.77
N THR A 57 -20.57 38.15 -40.79
CA THR A 57 -19.74 39.26 -41.30
C THR A 57 -19.15 40.33 -40.39
N GLY A 58 -17.86 40.62 -40.63
CA GLY A 58 -17.28 41.97 -40.52
C GLY A 58 -15.79 42.05 -40.20
N GLY A 59 -14.95 42.12 -41.19
CA GLY A 59 -13.77 42.86 -41.56
C GLY A 59 -12.66 43.26 -40.55
N PRO A 60 -11.46 43.63 -41.05
CA PRO A 60 -10.21 43.09 -40.55
C PRO A 60 -9.48 44.01 -39.56
N GLY A 61 -8.82 43.43 -38.58
CA GLY A 61 -7.97 44.16 -37.66
C GLY A 61 -6.86 43.29 -37.08
N SER A 62 -5.65 43.59 -37.53
CA SER A 62 -4.36 43.43 -36.84
C SER A 62 -4.01 42.04 -36.25
N ALA A 63 -3.05 41.39 -36.89
CA ALA A 63 -2.30 40.29 -36.39
C ALA A 63 -1.61 40.63 -35.07
N ALA A 64 -2.02 39.98 -34.00
CA ALA A 64 -1.19 39.78 -32.79
C ALA A 64 -0.92 38.28 -32.66
N ASP A 65 0.33 37.97 -32.88
CA ASP A 65 0.96 36.67 -32.66
C ASP A 65 0.69 36.22 -31.21
N THR A 66 -0.28 35.34 -30.99
CA THR A 66 -0.40 34.59 -29.77
C THR A 66 0.16 33.19 -30.01
N GLY A 67 1.50 33.16 -30.00
CA GLY A 67 2.21 31.90 -29.78
C GLY A 67 1.65 31.21 -28.56
N ALA A 68 1.09 30.00 -28.77
CA ALA A 68 0.76 29.08 -27.71
C ALA A 68 2.01 28.92 -26.85
N GLY A 69 2.03 29.59 -25.69
CA GLY A 69 3.05 29.39 -24.68
C GLY A 69 3.01 27.94 -24.23
N MET A 70 3.93 27.12 -24.74
CA MET A 70 4.36 25.93 -24.04
C MET A 70 4.73 26.39 -22.64
N ASP A 71 3.97 25.93 -21.66
CA ASP A 71 4.22 26.14 -20.23
C ASP A 71 5.67 25.68 -19.96
N ALA A 72 6.56 26.65 -19.79
CA ALA A 72 7.98 26.43 -19.54
C ALA A 72 8.05 25.73 -18.18
N GLY A 73 8.22 24.42 -18.22
CA GLY A 73 8.03 23.42 -17.17
C GLY A 73 8.39 23.92 -15.79
N ALA A 74 7.40 23.99 -14.93
CA ALA A 74 7.60 24.21 -13.51
C ALA A 74 8.63 23.18 -13.02
N HIS A 75 9.76 23.64 -12.51
CA HIS A 75 10.83 22.79 -12.00
C HIS A 75 10.29 22.00 -10.80
N ARG A 76 9.96 20.73 -10.99
CA ARG A 76 9.46 19.86 -9.93
C ARG A 76 10.62 19.51 -8.97
N PRO A 77 10.32 19.34 -7.65
CA PRO A 77 11.39 19.13 -6.68
C PRO A 77 12.15 17.82 -6.93
N THR A 78 13.47 17.91 -6.80
CA THR A 78 14.38 16.77 -6.72
C THR A 78 14.67 16.43 -5.28
N LEU A 79 15.17 15.21 -5.01
CA LEU A 79 15.49 14.76 -3.66
C LEU A 79 16.73 15.47 -3.10
N ARG A 80 16.63 15.85 -1.84
CA ARG A 80 17.73 16.35 -1.02
C ARG A 80 17.70 15.72 0.36
N ARG A 81 18.85 15.42 0.93
CA ARG A 81 18.93 15.04 2.34
C ARG A 81 18.52 16.21 3.23
N GLY A 82 17.80 15.95 4.29
CA GLY A 82 17.36 16.96 5.24
C GLY A 82 16.95 16.37 6.59
N SER A 83 16.57 17.23 7.52
CA SER A 83 16.02 16.80 8.82
C SER A 83 14.54 16.46 8.69
N ALA A 84 14.01 15.70 9.69
CA ALA A 84 12.58 15.48 9.83
C ALA A 84 11.79 16.80 9.82
N ALA A 85 12.24 17.80 10.57
CA ALA A 85 11.60 19.13 10.62
C ALA A 85 11.51 19.79 9.24
N ARG A 86 12.57 19.68 8.40
CA ARG A 86 12.55 20.21 7.04
C ARG A 86 11.55 19.47 6.14
N ALA A 87 11.37 18.18 6.37
CA ALA A 87 10.38 17.36 5.69
C ALA A 87 8.94 17.58 6.23
N GLY A 88 8.78 18.37 7.30
CA GLY A 88 7.50 18.50 8.01
C GLY A 88 7.07 17.20 8.69
N LEU A 89 8.05 16.41 9.15
CA LEU A 89 7.87 15.15 9.87
C LEU A 89 8.34 15.29 11.33
N LEU A 90 7.81 14.43 12.18
CA LEU A 90 8.23 14.28 13.57
C LEU A 90 9.49 13.42 13.65
N GLN A 91 10.47 13.84 14.46
CA GLN A 91 11.75 13.13 14.59
C GLN A 91 11.61 11.81 15.37
N GLU A 92 10.86 11.83 16.48
CA GLU A 92 10.75 10.66 17.38
C GLU A 92 10.21 9.40 16.69
N PRO A 93 9.13 9.46 15.87
CA PRO A 93 8.70 8.29 15.10
C PRO A 93 9.75 7.80 14.08
N LEU A 94 10.54 8.70 13.46
CA LEU A 94 11.62 8.27 12.56
C LEU A 94 12.75 7.57 13.33
N ASP A 95 13.08 8.03 14.53
CA ASP A 95 14.06 7.34 15.39
C ASP A 95 13.53 5.97 15.84
N ARG A 96 12.22 5.87 16.11
CA ARG A 96 11.55 4.62 16.43
C ARG A 96 11.52 3.66 15.24
N LEU A 97 11.30 4.18 14.03
CA LEU A 97 11.36 3.38 12.79
C LEU A 97 12.68 2.60 12.70
N VAL A 98 13.80 3.25 13.00
CA VAL A 98 15.11 2.59 12.98
C VAL A 98 15.20 1.54 14.09
N ARG A 99 14.84 1.91 15.33
CA ARG A 99 14.88 0.96 16.47
C ARG A 99 14.01 -0.27 16.24
N ASP A 100 12.79 -0.07 15.74
CA ASP A 100 11.87 -1.17 15.43
C ASP A 100 12.47 -2.08 14.34
N ALA A 101 13.06 -1.50 13.29
CA ALA A 101 13.72 -2.27 12.24
C ALA A 101 14.94 -3.06 12.77
N GLU A 102 15.73 -2.50 13.68
CA GLU A 102 16.89 -3.17 14.28
C GLU A 102 16.50 -4.40 15.11
N THR A 103 15.29 -4.44 15.67
CA THR A 103 14.85 -5.63 16.44
C THR A 103 14.76 -6.89 15.58
N TYR A 104 14.54 -6.74 14.28
CA TYR A 104 14.42 -7.86 13.33
C TYR A 104 15.76 -8.41 12.84
N LEU A 105 16.89 -7.84 13.27
CA LEU A 105 18.23 -8.40 13.07
C LEU A 105 18.53 -9.55 14.03
N SER A 106 17.75 -9.67 15.11
CA SER A 106 17.87 -10.71 16.12
C SER A 106 16.87 -11.82 15.88
N ASP A 107 17.18 -13.00 16.43
CA ASP A 107 16.31 -14.17 16.36
C ASP A 107 15.00 -13.89 17.12
N SER A 108 13.86 -13.97 16.43
CA SER A 108 12.55 -13.79 17.04
C SER A 108 11.44 -14.24 16.07
N PRO A 109 10.71 -15.33 16.33
CA PRO A 109 10.87 -16.27 17.45
C PRO A 109 12.00 -17.32 17.26
N GLY A 110 12.53 -17.50 16.05
CA GLY A 110 13.53 -18.54 15.78
C GLY A 110 14.71 -18.05 14.95
N HIS A 111 14.48 -17.13 14.01
CA HIS A 111 15.49 -16.62 13.08
C HIS A 111 15.34 -15.11 12.89
N PRO A 112 16.42 -14.38 12.48
CA PRO A 112 16.29 -13.00 12.07
C PRO A 112 15.43 -12.88 10.81
N TRP A 113 14.69 -11.78 10.71
CA TRP A 113 13.87 -11.50 9.53
C TRP A 113 14.71 -11.13 8.31
N TYR A 114 15.91 -10.63 8.53
CA TYR A 114 16.93 -10.32 7.53
C TYR A 114 18.31 -10.24 8.20
N ALA A 115 19.37 -10.48 7.42
CA ALA A 115 20.73 -10.24 7.89
C ALA A 115 21.04 -8.74 7.98
N GLY A 116 20.36 -7.93 7.21
CA GLY A 116 20.45 -6.48 7.24
C GLY A 116 19.43 -5.81 6.30
N ALA A 117 19.34 -4.48 6.42
CA ALA A 117 18.46 -3.68 5.59
C ALA A 117 19.01 -2.26 5.36
N VAL A 118 18.49 -1.59 4.31
CA VAL A 118 18.60 -0.14 4.12
C VAL A 118 17.21 0.45 4.21
N LEU A 119 17.03 1.43 5.11
CA LEU A 119 15.79 2.14 5.38
C LEU A 119 15.91 3.55 4.80
N LEU A 120 14.95 3.96 3.98
CA LEU A 120 14.89 5.33 3.47
C LEU A 120 13.45 5.84 3.54
N ALA A 121 13.27 6.98 4.19
CA ALA A 121 11.96 7.63 4.31
C ALA A 121 12.05 9.12 3.97
N GLY A 122 11.04 9.62 3.26
CA GLY A 122 11.00 11.01 2.86
C GLY A 122 9.59 11.55 2.68
N ARG A 123 9.53 12.89 2.58
CA ARG A 123 8.31 13.63 2.30
C ARG A 123 8.63 14.82 1.39
N GLY A 124 7.83 15.03 0.37
CA GLY A 124 8.11 16.04 -0.64
C GLY A 124 9.47 15.79 -1.29
N GLY A 125 10.25 16.83 -1.45
CA GLY A 125 11.62 16.74 -1.97
C GLY A 125 12.70 16.40 -0.91
N THR A 126 12.33 16.02 0.33
CA THR A 126 13.27 15.82 1.43
C THR A 126 13.35 14.37 1.87
N VAL A 127 14.52 13.75 1.78
CA VAL A 127 14.84 12.47 2.43
C VAL A 127 15.23 12.76 3.88
N ALA A 128 14.34 12.41 4.80
CA ALA A 128 14.50 12.68 6.24
C ALA A 128 15.24 11.55 6.97
N LEU A 129 15.21 10.35 6.41
CA LEU A 129 15.89 9.16 6.93
C LEU A 129 16.55 8.40 5.79
N HIS A 130 17.84 8.04 5.94
CA HIS A 130 18.54 7.08 5.10
C HIS A 130 19.54 6.35 5.98
N ARG A 131 19.23 5.11 6.36
CA ARG A 131 19.95 4.36 7.39
C ARG A 131 20.18 2.91 6.98
N PRO A 132 21.45 2.46 6.87
CA PRO A 132 21.78 1.04 6.76
C PRO A 132 21.83 0.41 8.17
N ILE A 133 21.38 -0.85 8.28
CA ILE A 133 21.44 -1.66 9.50
C ILE A 133 21.91 -3.07 9.16
N GLY A 134 22.66 -3.73 10.04
CA GLY A 134 23.10 -5.11 9.87
C GLY A 134 24.12 -5.34 8.77
N LYS A 135 24.01 -6.47 8.07
CA LYS A 135 24.98 -6.99 7.10
C LYS A 135 24.39 -7.18 5.71
N ALA A 136 25.11 -6.75 4.68
CA ALA A 136 24.82 -7.05 3.28
C ALA A 136 25.18 -8.51 2.94
N VAL A 137 26.26 -9.02 3.55
CA VAL A 137 26.69 -10.41 3.46
C VAL A 137 27.08 -10.87 4.85
N ARG A 138 26.38 -11.87 5.38
CA ARG A 138 26.65 -12.45 6.71
C ARG A 138 27.00 -13.93 6.61
N TYR A 139 26.21 -14.70 5.85
CA TYR A 139 26.28 -16.15 5.77
C TYR A 139 26.92 -16.60 4.46
N ARG A 140 27.74 -17.66 4.53
CA ARG A 140 28.32 -18.32 3.35
C ARG A 140 27.51 -19.52 2.89
N ALA A 141 26.70 -20.11 3.77
CA ALA A 141 25.86 -21.26 3.50
C ALA A 141 24.75 -21.38 4.52
N TYR A 142 23.79 -22.25 4.25
CA TYR A 142 22.76 -22.71 5.17
C TYR A 142 23.00 -24.18 5.53
N ASP A 143 22.90 -24.52 6.80
CA ASP A 143 22.95 -25.89 7.30
C ASP A 143 21.55 -26.38 7.63
N GLU A 144 21.04 -27.30 6.79
CA GLU A 144 19.68 -27.85 6.91
C GLU A 144 19.53 -28.75 8.14
N GLU A 145 20.59 -29.46 8.56
CA GLU A 145 20.52 -30.40 9.69
C GLU A 145 20.31 -29.67 11.02
N THR A 146 20.92 -28.49 11.16
CA THR A 146 20.85 -27.69 12.40
C THR A 146 19.89 -26.50 12.27
N ASP A 147 19.32 -26.24 11.07
CA ASP A 147 18.53 -25.05 10.72
C ASP A 147 19.26 -23.75 11.10
N THR A 148 20.57 -23.67 10.76
CA THR A 148 21.41 -22.52 11.08
C THR A 148 22.14 -21.95 9.87
N GLY A 149 22.39 -20.63 9.92
CA GLY A 149 23.24 -19.97 8.91
C GLY A 149 24.72 -20.15 9.26
N VAL A 150 25.50 -20.68 8.31
CA VAL A 150 26.95 -20.78 8.44
C VAL A 150 27.57 -19.42 8.11
N GLU A 151 28.02 -18.71 9.13
CA GLU A 151 28.54 -17.36 8.96
C GLU A 151 29.91 -17.35 8.24
N PHE A 152 30.17 -16.26 7.50
CA PHE A 152 31.51 -15.88 7.13
C PHE A 152 32.30 -15.46 8.39
N PRO A 153 33.66 -15.61 8.41
CA PRO A 153 34.48 -14.96 9.41
C PRO A 153 34.14 -13.48 9.55
N PRO A 154 34.21 -12.87 10.74
CA PRO A 154 33.78 -11.47 10.96
C PRO A 154 34.43 -10.45 10.02
N ASP A 155 35.67 -10.69 9.61
CA ASP A 155 36.42 -9.84 8.67
C ASP A 155 36.06 -10.03 7.20
N GLU A 156 35.39 -11.13 6.88
CA GLU A 156 34.84 -11.39 5.54
C GLU A 156 33.37 -10.96 5.40
N GLN A 157 32.68 -10.69 6.52
CA GLN A 157 31.31 -10.19 6.48
C GLN A 157 31.27 -8.75 5.95
N ILE A 158 30.29 -8.45 5.08
CA ILE A 158 30.14 -7.12 4.51
C ILE A 158 29.04 -6.38 5.27
N ALA A 159 29.38 -5.24 5.87
CA ALA A 159 28.40 -4.37 6.51
C ALA A 159 27.43 -3.77 5.47
N MET A 160 26.16 -3.55 5.87
CA MET A 160 25.22 -2.79 5.06
C MET A 160 25.71 -1.34 4.92
N ALA A 161 25.54 -0.76 3.75
CA ALA A 161 25.86 0.63 3.45
C ALA A 161 24.67 1.32 2.78
N GLU A 162 24.61 2.65 2.85
CA GLU A 162 23.52 3.42 2.24
C GLU A 162 23.38 3.18 0.73
N ASP A 163 24.50 2.90 0.04
CA ASP A 163 24.55 2.62 -1.39
C ASP A 163 24.56 1.14 -1.74
N THR A 164 24.28 0.26 -0.76
CA THR A 164 24.13 -1.18 -1.01
C THR A 164 23.03 -1.40 -2.06
N VAL A 165 23.35 -2.24 -3.02
CA VAL A 165 22.46 -2.63 -4.12
C VAL A 165 21.77 -3.94 -3.77
N PHE A 166 20.50 -4.07 -4.11
CA PHE A 166 19.68 -5.24 -3.82
C PHE A 166 19.07 -5.80 -5.10
N ASP A 167 18.93 -7.11 -5.17
CA ASP A 167 17.97 -7.74 -6.06
C ASP A 167 16.56 -7.35 -5.58
N LEU A 168 15.84 -6.63 -6.40
CA LEU A 168 14.52 -6.11 -6.07
C LEU A 168 13.41 -7.17 -6.13
N ALA A 169 13.70 -8.34 -6.70
CA ALA A 169 12.70 -9.37 -6.98
C ALA A 169 11.45 -8.76 -7.68
N SER A 170 10.25 -8.99 -7.13
CA SER A 170 8.99 -8.55 -7.75
C SER A 170 8.79 -7.03 -7.86
N ILE A 171 9.56 -6.18 -7.17
CA ILE A 171 9.54 -4.73 -7.44
C ILE A 171 9.97 -4.45 -8.90
N SER A 172 10.67 -5.37 -9.56
CA SER A 172 10.97 -5.31 -11.00
C SER A 172 9.72 -5.13 -11.85
N LYS A 173 8.57 -5.68 -11.41
CA LYS A 173 7.28 -5.56 -12.09
C LYS A 173 6.84 -4.11 -12.28
N LEU A 174 7.16 -3.25 -11.30
CA LEU A 174 6.86 -1.81 -11.40
C LEU A 174 7.53 -1.17 -12.60
N PHE A 175 8.79 -1.51 -12.88
CA PHE A 175 9.53 -0.98 -14.03
C PHE A 175 8.94 -1.47 -15.35
N THR A 176 8.60 -2.76 -15.43
CA THR A 176 7.94 -3.34 -16.62
C THR A 176 6.57 -2.67 -16.85
N SER A 177 5.81 -2.43 -15.79
CA SER A 177 4.50 -1.77 -15.86
C SER A 177 4.63 -0.30 -16.28
N LEU A 178 5.63 0.43 -15.77
CA LEU A 178 5.92 1.80 -16.19
C LEU A 178 6.25 1.88 -17.68
N LEU A 179 7.08 0.95 -18.20
CA LEU A 179 7.38 0.84 -19.62
C LEU A 179 6.13 0.55 -20.46
N ALA A 180 5.22 -0.30 -19.95
CA ALA A 180 3.95 -0.56 -20.62
C ALA A 180 3.05 0.69 -20.64
N VAL A 181 2.95 1.42 -19.52
CA VAL A 181 2.18 2.67 -19.44
C VAL A 181 2.78 3.75 -20.36
N GLN A 182 4.10 3.82 -20.52
CA GLN A 182 4.73 4.69 -21.53
C GLN A 182 4.32 4.33 -22.95
N GLN A 183 4.21 3.03 -23.27
CA GLN A 183 3.73 2.61 -24.58
C GLN A 183 2.23 2.89 -24.78
N ILE A 184 1.42 2.82 -23.71
CA ILE A 184 0.01 3.21 -23.74
C ILE A 184 -0.10 4.73 -24.02
N GLU A 185 0.66 5.54 -23.32
CA GLU A 185 0.71 7.01 -23.52
C GLU A 185 1.11 7.39 -24.96
N ARG A 186 2.01 6.60 -25.58
CA ARG A 186 2.47 6.81 -26.95
C ARG A 186 1.56 6.19 -28.02
N GLY A 187 0.49 5.48 -27.64
CA GLY A 187 -0.42 4.78 -28.54
C GLY A 187 0.15 3.51 -29.18
N GLY A 188 1.29 2.99 -28.67
CA GLY A 188 1.89 1.71 -29.12
C GLY A 188 1.28 0.48 -28.43
N LEU A 189 0.56 0.67 -27.33
CA LEU A 189 -0.10 -0.38 -26.55
C LEU A 189 -1.47 0.11 -26.09
N GLU A 190 -2.48 -0.76 -26.12
CA GLU A 190 -3.85 -0.44 -25.68
C GLU A 190 -4.28 -1.36 -24.54
N LEU A 191 -4.83 -0.78 -23.46
CA LEU A 191 -5.29 -1.53 -22.27
C LEU A 191 -6.38 -2.56 -22.59
N ALA A 192 -7.28 -2.24 -23.51
CA ALA A 192 -8.39 -3.10 -23.89
C ALA A 192 -8.04 -4.11 -24.98
N ALA A 193 -6.89 -3.94 -25.63
CA ALA A 193 -6.45 -4.89 -26.66
C ALA A 193 -6.12 -6.25 -26.06
N THR A 194 -6.38 -7.29 -26.82
CA THR A 194 -6.00 -8.66 -26.41
C THR A 194 -4.50 -8.87 -26.54
N VAL A 195 -3.92 -9.66 -25.65
CA VAL A 195 -2.51 -10.08 -25.72
C VAL A 195 -2.22 -10.76 -27.06
N ALA A 196 -3.17 -11.56 -27.56
CA ALA A 196 -3.09 -12.25 -28.84
C ALA A 196 -2.93 -11.32 -30.06
N SER A 197 -3.36 -10.05 -29.96
CA SER A 197 -3.14 -9.07 -31.04
C SER A 197 -1.69 -8.62 -31.17
N TYR A 198 -0.89 -8.76 -30.11
CA TYR A 198 0.55 -8.47 -30.08
C TYR A 198 1.40 -9.74 -30.17
N LEU A 199 0.94 -10.83 -29.55
CA LEU A 199 1.60 -12.13 -29.48
C LEU A 199 0.63 -13.21 -30.00
N PRO A 200 0.68 -13.56 -31.29
CA PRO A 200 -0.24 -14.52 -31.92
C PRO A 200 -0.30 -15.88 -31.21
N GLU A 201 0.75 -16.27 -30.51
CA GLU A 201 0.85 -17.51 -29.75
C GLU A 201 -0.16 -17.58 -28.60
N PHE A 202 -0.73 -16.45 -28.18
CA PHE A 202 -1.81 -16.38 -27.20
C PHE A 202 -3.21 -16.65 -27.77
N ALA A 203 -3.35 -16.90 -29.07
CA ALA A 203 -4.67 -17.10 -29.71
C ALA A 203 -5.36 -18.41 -29.34
N GLY A 204 -4.75 -19.28 -28.52
CA GLY A 204 -5.29 -20.57 -28.12
C GLY A 204 -5.28 -20.82 -26.61
N GLY A 205 -5.78 -22.01 -26.19
CA GLY A 205 -5.71 -22.45 -24.80
C GLY A 205 -6.54 -21.63 -23.81
N GLY A 206 -7.60 -20.95 -24.26
CA GLY A 206 -8.42 -20.08 -23.39
C GLY A 206 -7.82 -18.70 -23.09
N LYS A 207 -6.72 -18.33 -23.76
CA LYS A 207 -6.00 -17.06 -23.58
C LYS A 207 -6.38 -15.96 -24.59
N GLN A 208 -7.13 -16.30 -25.63
CA GLN A 208 -7.40 -15.41 -26.77
C GLN A 208 -8.04 -14.08 -26.38
N ASP A 209 -8.76 -14.05 -25.26
CA ASP A 209 -9.48 -12.87 -24.78
C ASP A 209 -8.77 -12.15 -23.62
N ILE A 210 -7.59 -12.63 -23.19
CA ILE A 210 -6.82 -11.94 -22.15
C ILE A 210 -6.37 -10.58 -22.68
N THR A 211 -6.67 -9.51 -21.94
CA THR A 211 -6.31 -8.14 -22.29
C THR A 211 -5.01 -7.70 -21.61
N VAL A 212 -4.38 -6.65 -22.16
CA VAL A 212 -3.21 -5.99 -21.56
C VAL A 212 -3.55 -5.50 -20.13
N ARG A 213 -4.75 -4.94 -19.91
CA ARG A 213 -5.21 -4.54 -18.59
C ARG A 213 -5.19 -5.72 -17.61
N GLN A 214 -5.66 -6.88 -18.00
CA GLN A 214 -5.70 -8.07 -17.13
C GLN A 214 -4.31 -8.60 -16.77
N LEU A 215 -3.30 -8.39 -17.63
CA LEU A 215 -1.91 -8.65 -17.25
C LEU A 215 -1.43 -7.67 -16.19
N LEU A 216 -1.67 -6.36 -16.36
CA LEU A 216 -1.23 -5.30 -15.45
C LEU A 216 -1.94 -5.32 -14.09
N THR A 217 -3.13 -5.95 -14.00
CA THR A 217 -3.95 -5.99 -12.79
C THR A 217 -4.08 -7.39 -12.17
N HIS A 218 -3.30 -8.36 -12.67
CA HIS A 218 -3.31 -9.75 -12.19
C HIS A 218 -4.69 -10.42 -12.22
N THR A 219 -5.49 -10.11 -13.25
CA THR A 219 -6.82 -10.70 -13.46
C THR A 219 -6.90 -11.56 -14.73
N SER A 220 -5.76 -11.96 -15.28
CA SER A 220 -5.66 -12.83 -16.48
C SER A 220 -6.12 -14.26 -16.22
N GLY A 221 -6.13 -14.71 -14.96
CA GLY A 221 -6.40 -16.09 -14.58
C GLY A 221 -5.20 -17.04 -14.67
N PHE A 222 -3.99 -16.57 -15.04
CA PHE A 222 -2.80 -17.41 -15.04
C PHE A 222 -2.44 -17.89 -13.63
N ARG A 223 -1.89 -19.12 -13.56
CA ARG A 223 -1.27 -19.61 -12.32
C ARG A 223 -0.20 -18.62 -11.84
N PRO A 224 0.05 -18.53 -10.52
CA PRO A 224 1.06 -17.62 -9.97
C PRO A 224 2.43 -17.76 -10.58
N TRP A 225 2.83 -19.01 -10.87
CA TRP A 225 4.16 -19.36 -11.28
C TRP A 225 4.19 -20.75 -11.94
N ILE A 226 5.12 -20.98 -12.88
CA ILE A 226 5.48 -22.28 -13.48
C ILE A 226 7.00 -22.37 -13.60
N PRO A 227 7.61 -23.59 -13.56
CA PRO A 227 9.07 -23.74 -13.52
C PRO A 227 9.68 -23.61 -14.91
N LEU A 228 9.62 -22.42 -15.51
CA LEU A 228 10.17 -22.15 -16.85
C LEU A 228 11.66 -22.44 -16.92
N TYR A 229 12.39 -22.31 -15.81
CA TYR A 229 13.82 -22.57 -15.73
C TYR A 229 14.21 -24.03 -15.99
N GLU A 230 13.29 -24.99 -15.85
CA GLU A 230 13.54 -26.40 -16.14
C GLU A 230 13.81 -26.64 -17.64
N GLU A 231 13.27 -25.78 -18.50
CA GLU A 231 13.56 -25.84 -19.94
C GLU A 231 14.92 -25.20 -20.22
N PRO A 232 15.83 -25.92 -20.92
CA PRO A 232 17.19 -25.42 -21.13
C PRO A 232 17.28 -24.27 -22.14
N THR A 233 16.31 -24.16 -23.07
CA THR A 233 16.33 -23.15 -24.11
C THR A 233 15.29 -22.08 -23.93
N ARG A 234 15.56 -20.84 -24.37
CA ARG A 234 14.56 -19.76 -24.41
C ARG A 234 13.29 -20.19 -25.14
N GLN A 235 13.42 -20.89 -26.26
CA GLN A 235 12.27 -21.36 -27.04
C GLN A 235 11.43 -22.38 -26.27
N GLY A 236 12.06 -23.31 -25.53
CA GLY A 236 11.35 -24.26 -24.65
C GLY A 236 10.57 -23.55 -23.56
N LYS A 237 11.20 -22.57 -22.85
CA LYS A 237 10.55 -21.74 -21.84
C LYS A 237 9.34 -21.01 -22.40
N LEU A 238 9.49 -20.38 -23.57
CA LEU A 238 8.37 -19.69 -24.23
C LEU A 238 7.26 -20.66 -24.64
N ARG A 239 7.61 -21.89 -25.11
CA ARG A 239 6.59 -22.91 -25.40
C ARG A 239 5.77 -23.26 -24.16
N MET A 240 6.40 -23.46 -22.99
CA MET A 240 5.66 -23.69 -21.74
C MET A 240 4.69 -22.54 -21.44
N LEU A 241 5.09 -21.28 -21.68
CA LEU A 241 4.22 -20.12 -21.52
C LEU A 241 3.07 -20.11 -22.56
N TRP A 242 3.35 -20.49 -23.81
CA TRP A 242 2.33 -20.59 -24.85
C TRP A 242 1.33 -21.72 -24.59
N ASP A 243 1.78 -22.81 -23.99
CA ASP A 243 0.95 -23.97 -23.65
C ASP A 243 0.20 -23.79 -22.33
N GLU A 244 0.52 -22.77 -21.54
CA GLU A 244 -0.17 -22.48 -20.27
C GLU A 244 -1.65 -22.16 -20.51
N VAL A 245 -2.50 -22.75 -19.66
CA VAL A 245 -3.95 -22.54 -19.68
C VAL A 245 -4.32 -21.77 -18.41
N PRO A 246 -5.13 -20.70 -18.50
CA PRO A 246 -5.59 -19.98 -17.33
C PRO A 246 -6.30 -20.90 -16.33
N ALA A 247 -5.96 -20.79 -15.05
CA ALA A 247 -6.57 -21.57 -13.96
C ALA A 247 -7.99 -21.06 -13.61
N SER A 248 -8.31 -19.83 -13.98
CA SER A 248 -9.64 -19.24 -13.87
C SER A 248 -9.99 -18.44 -15.14
N THR A 249 -11.27 -18.20 -15.36
CA THR A 249 -11.73 -17.35 -16.48
C THR A 249 -11.10 -15.96 -16.37
N PRO A 250 -10.50 -15.42 -17.45
CA PRO A 250 -9.95 -14.07 -17.44
C PRO A 250 -10.96 -13.03 -16.93
N GLY A 251 -10.55 -12.21 -15.98
CA GLY A 251 -11.39 -11.18 -15.34
C GLY A 251 -12.31 -11.67 -14.23
N SER A 252 -12.34 -12.99 -13.89
CA SER A 252 -13.24 -13.52 -12.86
C SER A 252 -12.64 -13.57 -11.45
N ALA A 253 -11.32 -13.43 -11.32
CA ALA A 253 -10.62 -13.47 -10.05
C ALA A 253 -9.32 -12.67 -10.12
N TYR A 254 -8.88 -12.13 -8.99
CA TYR A 254 -7.50 -11.69 -8.81
C TYR A 254 -6.64 -12.91 -8.51
N LEU A 255 -5.56 -13.07 -9.28
CA LEU A 255 -4.55 -14.11 -9.07
C LEU A 255 -3.19 -13.55 -9.45
N TYR A 256 -2.41 -13.14 -8.45
CA TYR A 256 -1.05 -12.65 -8.66
C TYR A 256 -0.22 -13.66 -9.44
N SER A 257 0.35 -13.24 -10.58
CA SER A 257 1.08 -14.13 -11.49
C SER A 257 2.29 -13.46 -12.10
N ASP A 258 3.44 -14.14 -12.02
CA ASP A 258 4.68 -13.76 -12.70
C ASP A 258 4.54 -13.84 -14.22
N LEU A 259 3.70 -14.77 -14.69
CA LEU A 259 3.48 -15.00 -16.12
C LEU A 259 2.89 -13.77 -16.82
N ASN A 260 2.12 -12.95 -16.09
CA ASN A 260 1.58 -11.70 -16.60
C ASN A 260 2.69 -10.75 -17.04
N LEU A 261 3.69 -10.56 -16.20
CA LEU A 261 4.77 -9.60 -16.46
C LEU A 261 5.82 -10.16 -17.43
N ILE A 262 5.99 -11.48 -17.49
CA ILE A 262 6.78 -12.13 -18.54
C ILE A 262 6.08 -11.92 -19.90
N SER A 263 4.75 -12.10 -19.97
CA SER A 263 3.98 -11.85 -21.20
C SER A 263 4.05 -10.38 -21.60
N LEU A 264 3.94 -9.45 -20.64
CA LEU A 264 4.04 -8.02 -20.89
C LEU A 264 5.44 -7.62 -21.40
N GLN A 265 6.52 -8.23 -20.87
CA GLN A 265 7.87 -8.06 -21.42
C GLN A 265 7.90 -8.42 -22.90
N LEU A 266 7.36 -9.60 -23.26
CA LEU A 266 7.38 -10.07 -24.65
C LEU A 266 6.61 -9.12 -25.59
N ILE A 267 5.49 -8.58 -25.14
CA ILE A 267 4.76 -7.53 -25.88
C ILE A 267 5.65 -6.30 -26.08
N LEU A 268 6.27 -5.80 -25.00
CA LEU A 268 7.14 -4.62 -25.06
C LEU A 268 8.32 -4.83 -26.00
N GLU A 269 9.00 -5.99 -25.93
CA GLU A 269 10.09 -6.35 -26.82
C GLU A 269 9.62 -6.44 -28.28
N GLN A 270 8.43 -7.00 -28.54
CA GLN A 270 7.84 -7.13 -29.86
C GLN A 270 7.50 -5.78 -30.50
N ILE A 271 6.81 -4.89 -29.77
CA ILE A 271 6.35 -3.61 -30.34
C ILE A 271 7.46 -2.58 -30.48
N THR A 272 8.52 -2.68 -29.66
CA THR A 272 9.62 -1.69 -29.67
C THR A 272 10.86 -2.17 -30.43
N GLY A 273 11.01 -3.47 -30.65
CA GLY A 273 12.23 -4.07 -31.23
C GLY A 273 13.46 -3.97 -30.32
N ARG A 274 13.28 -3.62 -29.01
CA ARG A 274 14.35 -3.45 -28.02
C ARG A 274 14.15 -4.42 -26.87
N THR A 275 15.24 -4.93 -26.29
CA THR A 275 15.18 -5.78 -25.10
C THR A 275 14.77 -4.99 -23.85
N LEU A 276 14.18 -5.66 -22.86
CA LEU A 276 13.61 -5.01 -21.67
C LEU A 276 14.67 -4.24 -20.86
N ASP A 277 15.90 -4.74 -20.78
CA ASP A 277 17.01 -4.06 -20.07
C ASP A 277 17.45 -2.77 -20.79
N VAL A 278 17.40 -2.75 -22.12
CA VAL A 278 17.65 -1.55 -22.93
C VAL A 278 16.52 -0.53 -22.71
N LEU A 279 15.26 -0.98 -22.75
CA LEU A 279 14.10 -0.14 -22.47
C LEU A 279 14.19 0.48 -21.08
N LEU A 280 14.46 -0.32 -20.06
CA LEU A 280 14.62 0.17 -18.68
C LEU A 280 15.67 1.28 -18.60
N ARG A 281 16.84 1.03 -19.21
CA ARG A 281 17.94 2.00 -19.20
C ARG A 281 17.58 3.31 -19.90
N GLU A 282 17.05 3.22 -21.11
CA GLU A 282 16.86 4.38 -21.98
C GLU A 282 15.62 5.21 -21.61
N GLU A 283 14.56 4.54 -21.18
CA GLU A 283 13.26 5.20 -20.94
C GLU A 283 13.04 5.61 -19.46
N ILE A 284 13.76 4.98 -18.52
CA ILE A 284 13.56 5.24 -17.08
C ILE A 284 14.86 5.63 -16.38
N THR A 285 15.86 4.72 -16.33
CA THR A 285 16.96 4.92 -15.38
C THR A 285 17.94 6.00 -15.80
N ALA A 286 18.29 6.12 -17.09
CA ALA A 286 19.16 7.17 -17.59
C ALA A 286 18.52 8.57 -17.50
N PRO A 287 17.26 8.79 -17.94
CA PRO A 287 16.58 10.08 -17.79
C PRO A 287 16.47 10.54 -16.33
N LEU A 288 16.28 9.62 -15.38
CA LEU A 288 16.13 9.92 -13.96
C LEU A 288 17.46 9.96 -13.20
N GLY A 289 18.58 9.58 -13.82
CA GLY A 289 19.89 9.50 -13.17
C GLY A 289 19.99 8.36 -12.14
N MET A 290 19.23 7.28 -12.31
CA MET A 290 19.22 6.10 -11.44
C MET A 290 20.38 5.16 -11.80
N HIS A 291 21.60 5.57 -11.46
CA HIS A 291 22.83 4.92 -11.93
C HIS A 291 23.10 3.54 -11.29
N ARG A 292 22.41 3.20 -10.21
CA ARG A 292 22.51 1.89 -9.51
C ARG A 292 21.35 0.95 -9.83
N THR A 293 20.48 1.33 -10.78
CA THR A 293 19.31 0.54 -11.17
C THR A 293 19.48 -0.06 -12.54
N ARG A 294 19.52 -1.41 -12.62
CA ARG A 294 19.69 -2.13 -13.87
C ARG A 294 19.45 -3.64 -13.73
N TYR A 295 19.23 -4.31 -14.83
CA TYR A 295 19.42 -5.75 -14.95
C TYR A 295 20.91 -6.09 -15.00
N ASN A 296 21.27 -7.32 -14.58
CA ASN A 296 22.61 -7.88 -14.69
C ASN A 296 23.71 -6.88 -14.26
N PRO A 297 23.85 -6.57 -12.96
CA PRO A 297 24.88 -5.67 -12.49
C PRO A 297 26.27 -6.20 -12.85
N PRO A 298 27.25 -5.33 -13.17
CA PRO A 298 28.60 -5.76 -13.53
C PRO A 298 29.26 -6.45 -12.33
N ALA A 299 30.10 -7.44 -12.59
CA ALA A 299 30.80 -8.23 -11.55
C ALA A 299 31.57 -7.34 -10.54
N SER A 300 32.04 -6.16 -10.97
CA SER A 300 32.72 -5.19 -10.09
C SER A 300 31.82 -4.60 -9.00
N TRP A 301 30.48 -4.74 -9.13
CA TRP A 301 29.54 -4.31 -8.09
C TRP A 301 29.33 -5.36 -7.00
N LYS A 302 29.74 -6.62 -7.20
CA LYS A 302 29.49 -7.71 -6.25
C LYS A 302 29.74 -7.33 -4.79
N PRO A 303 30.86 -6.66 -4.41
CA PRO A 303 31.09 -6.26 -3.01
C PRO A 303 30.09 -5.23 -2.47
N LYS A 304 29.30 -4.60 -3.34
CA LYS A 304 28.27 -3.60 -2.98
C LYS A 304 26.86 -4.17 -3.07
N ILE A 305 26.71 -5.43 -3.44
CA ILE A 305 25.40 -6.08 -3.57
C ILE A 305 25.14 -6.92 -2.31
N ALA A 306 23.92 -6.84 -1.77
CA ALA A 306 23.48 -7.71 -0.71
C ALA A 306 23.33 -9.15 -1.23
N ALA A 307 23.86 -10.12 -0.49
CA ALA A 307 23.64 -11.53 -0.81
C ALA A 307 22.18 -11.91 -0.55
N THR A 308 21.69 -12.86 -1.36
CA THR A 308 20.37 -13.44 -1.20
C THR A 308 20.48 -14.83 -0.59
N GLU A 309 20.16 -15.89 -1.30
CA GLU A 309 19.99 -17.22 -0.75
C GLU A 309 21.18 -18.12 -1.01
N ASP A 310 21.48 -19.06 -0.13
CA ASP A 310 22.25 -20.26 -0.45
C ASP A 310 21.30 -21.23 -1.19
N ALA A 311 21.17 -21.02 -2.50
CA ALA A 311 20.19 -21.69 -3.33
C ALA A 311 20.61 -23.13 -3.63
N ARG A 312 20.01 -24.10 -2.93
CA ARG A 312 20.28 -25.54 -3.07
C ARG A 312 18.98 -26.34 -3.08
N LEU A 313 19.02 -27.52 -3.62
CA LEU A 313 17.95 -28.49 -3.44
C LEU A 313 17.90 -28.95 -1.96
N PRO A 314 16.71 -29.18 -1.36
CA PRO A 314 15.39 -29.15 -2.00
C PRO A 314 14.66 -27.79 -1.94
N TRP A 315 15.18 -26.77 -1.25
CA TRP A 315 14.46 -25.50 -1.00
C TRP A 315 14.52 -24.51 -2.16
N SER A 316 15.49 -24.63 -3.07
CA SER A 316 15.54 -23.89 -4.33
C SER A 316 15.31 -24.83 -5.51
N GLY A 317 14.79 -24.30 -6.62
CA GLY A 317 14.65 -25.06 -7.86
C GLY A 317 15.97 -25.33 -8.58
N LEU A 318 17.04 -24.64 -8.19
CA LEU A 318 18.36 -24.70 -8.82
C LEU A 318 19.46 -24.84 -7.76
N GLU A 319 20.46 -25.66 -8.07
CA GLU A 319 21.68 -25.82 -7.27
C GLU A 319 22.71 -24.75 -7.68
N ARG A 320 22.74 -23.59 -6.99
CA ARG A 320 23.63 -22.46 -7.32
C ARG A 320 24.59 -22.08 -6.19
N GLY A 321 24.37 -22.61 -4.98
CA GLY A 321 25.08 -22.15 -3.77
C GLY A 321 24.68 -20.71 -3.42
N LEU A 322 25.60 -19.96 -2.82
CA LEU A 322 25.33 -18.58 -2.41
C LEU A 322 25.09 -17.66 -3.63
N VAL A 323 23.84 -17.26 -3.84
CA VAL A 323 23.42 -16.31 -4.88
C VAL A 323 23.77 -14.91 -4.42
N TRP A 324 24.75 -14.31 -5.10
CA TRP A 324 25.29 -13.01 -4.75
C TRP A 324 25.82 -12.27 -5.98
N GLY A 325 25.18 -11.16 -6.33
CA GLY A 325 25.51 -10.36 -7.50
C GLY A 325 24.87 -10.86 -8.80
N GLU A 326 23.98 -11.82 -8.72
CA GLU A 326 23.12 -12.33 -9.78
C GLU A 326 21.67 -12.45 -9.28
N VAL A 327 20.70 -12.54 -10.21
CA VAL A 327 19.28 -12.58 -9.87
C VAL A 327 18.93 -13.83 -9.06
N HIS A 328 18.15 -13.64 -8.01
CA HIS A 328 17.67 -14.73 -7.14
C HIS A 328 16.63 -15.61 -7.83
N ASP A 329 15.62 -15.00 -8.46
CA ASP A 329 14.50 -15.70 -9.10
C ASP A 329 15.00 -16.70 -10.16
N GLU A 330 14.55 -17.96 -10.05
CA GLU A 330 15.00 -19.08 -10.90
C GLU A 330 14.57 -18.88 -12.36
N ASN A 331 13.35 -18.39 -12.61
CA ASN A 331 12.85 -18.14 -13.96
C ASN A 331 13.60 -16.97 -14.61
N ALA A 332 13.80 -15.88 -13.89
CA ALA A 332 14.57 -14.74 -14.38
C ALA A 332 16.04 -15.15 -14.66
N PHE A 333 16.65 -15.96 -13.80
CA PHE A 333 17.97 -16.55 -14.05
C PHE A 333 17.96 -17.39 -15.33
N GLY A 334 16.95 -18.24 -15.50
CA GLY A 334 16.74 -19.05 -16.70
C GLY A 334 16.55 -18.23 -17.99
N PHE A 335 16.10 -16.98 -17.90
CA PHE A 335 16.02 -16.01 -18.99
C PHE A 335 17.29 -15.15 -19.15
N GLY A 336 18.39 -15.50 -18.47
CA GLY A 336 19.64 -14.75 -18.53
C GLY A 336 19.66 -13.47 -17.71
N GLY A 337 18.84 -13.42 -16.65
CA GLY A 337 18.79 -12.31 -15.70
C GLY A 337 17.90 -11.14 -16.12
N VAL A 338 17.21 -11.21 -17.27
CA VAL A 338 16.31 -10.17 -17.76
C VAL A 338 14.91 -10.73 -17.93
N ALA A 339 14.02 -10.40 -17.00
CA ALA A 339 12.64 -10.85 -17.03
C ALA A 339 11.68 -9.77 -16.50
N GLY A 340 10.46 -9.72 -17.06
CA GLY A 340 9.49 -8.70 -16.74
C GLY A 340 9.01 -8.74 -15.29
N HIS A 341 9.10 -9.89 -14.64
CA HIS A 341 8.62 -10.11 -13.27
C HIS A 341 9.70 -9.97 -12.19
N ALA A 342 10.99 -10.10 -12.52
CA ALA A 342 12.12 -10.06 -11.58
C ALA A 342 13.45 -9.75 -12.32
N GLY A 343 14.53 -9.45 -11.55
CA GLY A 343 15.89 -9.31 -12.07
C GLY A 343 16.43 -7.89 -12.09
N VAL A 344 15.64 -6.87 -11.74
CA VAL A 344 16.14 -5.51 -11.56
C VAL A 344 16.87 -5.41 -10.22
N PHE A 345 18.08 -4.88 -10.25
CA PHE A 345 18.86 -4.49 -9.09
C PHE A 345 18.78 -2.97 -8.89
N SER A 346 18.73 -2.53 -7.64
CA SER A 346 18.69 -1.10 -7.30
C SER A 346 19.19 -0.82 -5.88
N CYS A 347 19.34 0.45 -5.54
CA CYS A 347 19.61 0.93 -4.18
C CYS A 347 18.45 1.82 -3.69
N ALA A 348 18.42 2.08 -2.37
CA ALA A 348 17.32 2.82 -1.75
C ALA A 348 17.19 4.26 -2.33
N TRP A 349 18.30 4.91 -2.64
CA TRP A 349 18.26 6.25 -3.21
C TRP A 349 17.61 6.29 -4.60
N ASP A 350 17.97 5.35 -5.48
CA ASP A 350 17.40 5.30 -6.83
C ASP A 350 15.89 5.01 -6.79
N LEU A 351 15.44 4.09 -5.90
CA LEU A 351 14.00 3.87 -5.70
C LEU A 351 13.30 5.10 -5.12
N ALA A 352 13.95 5.87 -4.26
CA ALA A 352 13.40 7.13 -3.79
C ALA A 352 13.28 8.17 -4.93
N VAL A 353 14.22 8.20 -5.89
CA VAL A 353 14.11 9.01 -7.12
C VAL A 353 12.87 8.60 -7.91
N LEU A 354 12.66 7.30 -8.11
CA LEU A 354 11.44 6.79 -8.77
C LEU A 354 10.18 7.20 -8.00
N ALA A 355 10.14 6.96 -6.68
CA ALA A 355 9.03 7.36 -5.82
C ALA A 355 8.70 8.85 -5.96
N ARG A 356 9.72 9.72 -5.88
CA ARG A 356 9.52 11.16 -6.03
C ARG A 356 9.03 11.53 -7.44
N THR A 357 9.53 10.85 -8.47
CA THR A 357 9.07 11.05 -9.86
C THR A 357 7.56 10.82 -9.97
N LEU A 358 7.08 9.70 -9.43
CA LEU A 358 5.66 9.34 -9.48
C LEU A 358 4.81 10.30 -8.63
N LEU A 359 5.23 10.62 -7.42
CA LEU A 359 4.55 11.62 -6.57
C LEU A 359 4.60 13.06 -7.15
N ASN A 360 5.47 13.33 -8.10
CA ASN A 360 5.53 14.58 -8.87
C ASN A 360 4.72 14.55 -10.18
N GLY A 361 3.89 13.54 -10.41
CA GLY A 361 3.15 13.41 -11.67
C GLY A 361 4.05 13.06 -12.86
N GLY A 362 5.02 12.14 -12.65
CA GLY A 362 5.88 11.60 -13.70
C GLY A 362 7.12 12.43 -14.03
N VAL A 363 7.46 13.44 -13.19
CA VAL A 363 8.56 14.38 -13.45
C VAL A 363 9.58 14.38 -12.31
N TYR A 364 10.87 14.35 -12.64
CA TYR A 364 11.97 14.56 -11.70
C TYR A 364 12.93 15.64 -12.23
N GLY A 365 12.97 16.78 -11.56
CA GLY A 365 13.71 17.94 -12.04
C GLY A 365 13.18 18.44 -13.40
N ARG A 366 13.92 18.14 -14.47
CA ARG A 366 13.55 18.46 -15.85
C ARG A 366 13.16 17.23 -16.68
N SER A 367 13.37 16.04 -16.14
CA SER A 367 13.08 14.78 -16.84
C SER A 367 11.65 14.35 -16.58
N ARG A 368 10.90 14.11 -17.64
CA ARG A 368 9.56 13.52 -17.61
C ARG A 368 9.63 12.10 -18.16
N ILE A 369 9.10 11.13 -17.44
CA ILE A 369 8.97 9.74 -17.91
C ILE A 369 7.52 9.35 -18.19
N LEU A 370 6.55 10.03 -17.59
CA LEU A 370 5.10 9.83 -17.78
C LEU A 370 4.37 11.18 -17.69
N SER A 371 3.21 11.29 -18.31
CA SER A 371 2.24 12.37 -18.05
C SER A 371 1.59 12.20 -16.67
N GLU A 372 0.97 13.27 -16.16
CA GLU A 372 0.24 13.23 -14.89
C GLU A 372 -0.97 12.27 -14.97
N GLU A 373 -1.66 12.27 -16.10
CA GLU A 373 -2.77 11.37 -16.39
C GLU A 373 -2.34 9.90 -16.39
N SER A 374 -1.17 9.60 -16.97
CA SER A 374 -0.60 8.26 -16.97
C SER A 374 -0.18 7.80 -15.57
N VAL A 375 0.34 8.72 -14.75
CA VAL A 375 0.64 8.44 -13.35
C VAL A 375 -0.64 8.17 -12.55
N ASP A 376 -1.72 8.90 -12.79
CA ASP A 376 -3.00 8.66 -12.10
C ASP A 376 -3.54 7.24 -12.35
N LEU A 377 -3.27 6.63 -13.51
CA LEU A 377 -3.63 5.23 -13.78
C LEU A 377 -2.91 4.23 -12.88
N LEU A 378 -1.70 4.58 -12.39
CA LEU A 378 -0.94 3.73 -11.44
C LEU A 378 -1.60 3.72 -10.06
N PHE A 379 -2.30 4.80 -9.70
CA PHE A 379 -2.97 5.00 -8.41
C PHE A 379 -4.51 4.84 -8.48
N THR A 380 -5.03 4.42 -9.63
CA THR A 380 -6.47 4.16 -9.83
C THR A 380 -6.73 2.67 -9.67
N ASP A 381 -7.71 2.33 -8.84
CA ASP A 381 -8.09 0.92 -8.64
C ASP A 381 -8.89 0.39 -9.83
N PHE A 382 -8.32 -0.58 -10.54
CA PHE A 382 -8.95 -1.35 -11.61
C PHE A 382 -9.62 -2.64 -11.13
N ASN A 383 -9.40 -3.00 -9.87
CA ASN A 383 -9.87 -4.25 -9.26
C ASN A 383 -11.05 -4.05 -8.31
N THR A 384 -11.89 -3.04 -8.54
CA THR A 384 -13.04 -2.72 -7.68
C THR A 384 -14.01 -3.89 -7.44
N ALA A 385 -13.97 -4.92 -8.30
CA ALA A 385 -14.72 -6.16 -8.14
C ALA A 385 -14.07 -7.15 -7.14
N PHE A 386 -12.85 -6.89 -6.69
CA PHE A 386 -12.06 -7.76 -5.81
C PHE A 386 -11.59 -7.00 -4.56
N PRO A 387 -12.49 -6.70 -3.60
CA PRO A 387 -12.13 -5.96 -2.38
C PRO A 387 -11.00 -6.65 -1.61
N GLY A 388 -9.99 -5.86 -1.22
CA GLY A 388 -8.77 -6.33 -0.60
C GLY A 388 -7.65 -6.69 -1.59
N ASP A 389 -7.93 -6.69 -2.89
CA ASP A 389 -6.96 -6.89 -3.98
C ASP A 389 -6.93 -5.67 -4.91
N GLU A 390 -7.06 -4.47 -4.32
CA GLU A 390 -7.02 -3.20 -5.03
C GLU A 390 -5.71 -3.07 -5.79
N HIS A 391 -5.80 -2.74 -7.09
CA HIS A 391 -4.63 -2.74 -7.97
C HIS A 391 -4.73 -1.67 -9.06
N GLY A 392 -3.68 -0.85 -9.16
CA GLY A 392 -3.45 0.05 -10.28
C GLY A 392 -2.77 -0.66 -11.44
N LEU A 393 -2.31 0.08 -12.43
CA LEU A 393 -1.54 -0.53 -13.53
C LEU A 393 -0.14 -0.95 -13.04
N GLY A 394 -0.05 -2.20 -12.54
CA GLY A 394 1.17 -2.82 -12.03
C GLY A 394 1.51 -2.49 -10.58
N PHE A 395 0.75 -1.64 -9.90
CA PHE A 395 0.96 -1.27 -8.50
C PHE A 395 -0.14 -1.87 -7.62
N GLU A 396 0.25 -2.52 -6.52
CA GLU A 396 -0.67 -2.86 -5.44
C GLU A 396 -1.11 -1.59 -4.73
N LEU A 397 -2.43 -1.46 -4.45
CA LEU A 397 -3.02 -0.30 -3.79
C LEU A 397 -3.59 -0.69 -2.44
N TYR A 398 -3.55 0.22 -1.44
CA TYR A 398 -4.25 0.10 -0.16
C TYR A 398 -3.97 -1.19 0.63
N GLN A 399 -2.75 -1.70 0.58
CA GLN A 399 -2.38 -3.00 1.15
C GLN A 399 -1.83 -2.88 2.58
N HIS A 400 -2.68 -3.02 3.60
CA HIS A 400 -2.28 -2.92 5.01
C HIS A 400 -1.21 -3.94 5.41
N TRP A 401 -1.18 -5.12 4.77
CA TRP A 401 -0.27 -6.21 5.13
C TRP A 401 1.22 -5.89 4.96
N TYR A 402 1.58 -4.84 4.22
CA TYR A 402 2.97 -4.34 4.16
C TYR A 402 3.07 -2.82 4.22
N MET A 403 2.01 -2.08 3.87
CA MET A 403 1.97 -0.63 3.96
C MET A 403 1.61 -0.14 5.38
N GLY A 404 1.10 -1.05 6.25
CA GLY A 404 0.68 -0.68 7.60
C GLY A 404 -0.22 0.55 7.61
N ALA A 405 0.03 1.46 8.53
CA ALA A 405 -0.71 2.72 8.66
C ALA A 405 -0.38 3.76 7.57
N MET A 406 0.54 3.50 6.63
CA MET A 406 0.66 4.29 5.40
C MET A 406 -0.44 3.94 4.38
N ALA A 407 -1.13 2.81 4.55
CA ALA A 407 -2.20 2.40 3.66
C ALA A 407 -3.32 3.45 3.61
N THR A 408 -3.60 3.96 2.43
CA THR A 408 -4.71 4.85 2.09
C THR A 408 -5.30 4.38 0.76
N PRO A 409 -6.53 4.74 0.40
CA PRO A 409 -7.11 4.32 -0.88
C PRO A 409 -6.28 4.69 -2.11
N ARG A 410 -5.33 5.62 -1.98
CA ARG A 410 -4.40 6.03 -3.04
C ARG A 410 -2.94 5.67 -2.76
N SER A 411 -2.61 5.03 -1.64
CA SER A 411 -1.26 4.53 -1.44
C SER A 411 -0.97 3.39 -2.40
N ALA A 412 0.22 3.39 -2.96
CA ALA A 412 0.65 2.43 -3.96
C ALA A 412 2.03 1.88 -3.63
N GLY A 413 2.32 0.68 -4.09
CA GLY A 413 3.64 0.11 -3.88
C GLY A 413 3.76 -1.32 -4.39
N HIS A 414 4.81 -1.97 -3.96
CA HIS A 414 5.05 -3.39 -4.21
C HIS A 414 6.08 -3.95 -3.23
N THR A 415 6.06 -5.24 -3.03
CA THR A 415 7.10 -5.95 -2.27
C THR A 415 7.95 -6.86 -3.17
N GLY A 416 9.15 -7.23 -2.68
CA GLY A 416 10.00 -8.21 -3.32
C GLY A 416 10.24 -9.43 -2.44
N PHE A 417 10.33 -10.60 -3.07
CA PHE A 417 10.56 -11.87 -2.38
C PHE A 417 11.84 -11.84 -1.53
N THR A 418 12.87 -11.16 -1.99
CA THR A 418 14.16 -11.01 -1.31
C THR A 418 14.11 -10.21 -0.01
N GLY A 419 12.98 -9.55 0.29
CA GLY A 419 12.81 -8.74 1.52
C GLY A 419 12.68 -7.24 1.26
N THR A 420 12.50 -6.85 0.02
CA THR A 420 12.39 -5.45 -0.41
C THR A 420 10.95 -4.96 -0.37
N SER A 421 10.74 -3.64 -0.21
CA SER A 421 9.44 -2.98 -0.37
C SER A 421 9.60 -1.50 -0.73
N LEU A 422 8.61 -1.01 -1.47
CA LEU A 422 8.42 0.40 -1.82
C LEU A 422 6.98 0.77 -1.54
N VAL A 423 6.75 1.87 -0.80
CA VAL A 423 5.42 2.43 -0.52
C VAL A 423 5.41 3.91 -0.84
N LEU A 424 4.39 4.36 -1.55
CA LEU A 424 4.11 5.76 -1.87
C LEU A 424 2.73 6.13 -1.33
N ASP A 425 2.61 7.25 -0.65
CA ASP A 425 1.32 7.81 -0.22
C ASP A 425 1.16 9.24 -0.77
N PRO A 426 0.42 9.41 -1.88
CA PRO A 426 0.14 10.73 -2.44
C PRO A 426 -0.63 11.66 -1.49
N SER A 427 -1.43 11.11 -0.56
CA SER A 427 -2.27 11.91 0.35
C SER A 427 -1.43 12.70 1.36
N THR A 428 -0.25 12.19 1.72
CA THR A 428 0.69 12.83 2.65
C THR A 428 1.99 13.25 1.98
N ASP A 429 2.15 12.96 0.68
CA ASP A 429 3.36 13.19 -0.12
C ASP A 429 4.59 12.49 0.48
N THR A 430 4.39 11.28 1.06
CA THR A 430 5.42 10.47 1.70
C THR A 430 5.79 9.24 0.88
N PHE A 431 7.03 8.78 1.07
CA PHE A 431 7.52 7.52 0.49
C PHE A 431 8.43 6.80 1.48
N LEU A 432 8.35 5.46 1.45
CA LEU A 432 9.16 4.55 2.25
C LEU A 432 9.81 3.49 1.36
N VAL A 433 11.12 3.32 1.49
CA VAL A 433 11.90 2.25 0.87
C VAL A 433 12.51 1.41 1.99
N VAL A 434 12.23 0.13 2.00
CA VAL A 434 12.87 -0.85 2.88
C VAL A 434 13.48 -1.93 2.01
N LEU A 435 14.80 -1.99 1.97
CA LEU A 435 15.53 -2.99 1.20
C LEU A 435 16.23 -3.94 2.19
N GLY A 436 15.66 -5.11 2.41
CA GLY A 436 16.23 -6.16 3.26
C GLY A 436 16.65 -7.39 2.44
N ASN A 437 17.56 -8.19 2.98
CA ASN A 437 17.95 -9.48 2.42
C ASN A 437 17.34 -10.64 3.22
N SER A 438 16.00 -10.71 3.24
CA SER A 438 15.24 -11.63 4.10
C SER A 438 15.33 -13.11 3.72
N VAL A 439 15.88 -13.43 2.56
CA VAL A 439 16.15 -14.82 2.13
C VAL A 439 17.61 -15.22 2.35
N HIS A 440 18.40 -14.41 3.04
CA HIS A 440 19.80 -14.71 3.36
C HIS A 440 19.93 -15.28 4.79
N PRO A 441 20.28 -16.57 4.99
CA PRO A 441 20.84 -17.50 4.00
C PRO A 441 19.80 -18.35 3.26
N VAL A 442 18.54 -18.44 3.72
CA VAL A 442 17.56 -19.38 3.17
C VAL A 442 16.14 -18.79 3.19
N ARG A 443 15.35 -19.11 2.15
CA ARG A 443 13.97 -18.60 2.00
C ARG A 443 12.99 -19.05 3.08
N SER A 444 13.24 -20.19 3.74
CA SER A 444 12.38 -20.70 4.82
C SER A 444 12.41 -19.82 6.08
N TRP A 445 13.47 -19.04 6.30
CA TRP A 445 13.55 -18.10 7.43
C TRP A 445 12.68 -16.86 7.20
N ARG A 446 12.42 -16.53 5.94
CA ARG A 446 11.55 -15.41 5.60
C ARG A 446 10.12 -15.69 6.05
N SER A 447 9.58 -14.86 6.91
CA SER A 447 8.20 -14.99 7.37
C SER A 447 7.50 -13.62 7.40
N GLY A 448 6.30 -13.55 6.81
CA GLY A 448 5.41 -12.40 6.87
C GLY A 448 6.00 -11.04 6.46
N SER A 449 5.37 -9.97 6.94
CA SER A 449 5.71 -8.58 6.59
C SER A 449 5.97 -7.68 7.80
N ALA A 450 6.20 -8.25 8.98
CA ALA A 450 6.31 -7.48 10.22
C ALA A 450 7.32 -6.30 10.16
N PRO A 451 8.54 -6.44 9.60
CA PRO A 451 9.45 -5.30 9.47
C PRO A 451 8.93 -4.19 8.58
N ARG A 452 8.21 -4.55 7.49
CA ARG A 452 7.61 -3.60 6.57
C ARG A 452 6.49 -2.80 7.25
N VAL A 453 5.59 -3.51 7.93
CA VAL A 453 4.47 -2.90 8.68
C VAL A 453 4.98 -2.01 9.81
N ALA A 454 5.96 -2.48 10.61
CA ALA A 454 6.52 -1.70 11.70
C ALA A 454 7.12 -0.38 11.21
N THR A 455 7.93 -0.40 10.16
CA THR A 455 8.55 0.81 9.59
C THR A 455 7.52 1.74 8.97
N ALA A 456 6.52 1.21 8.25
CA ALA A 456 5.45 1.99 7.65
C ALA A 456 4.56 2.66 8.70
N ASN A 457 4.23 1.97 9.81
CA ASN A 457 3.48 2.54 10.93
C ASN A 457 4.19 3.76 11.51
N GLN A 458 5.52 3.69 11.67
CA GLN A 458 6.29 4.80 12.23
C GLN A 458 6.39 5.99 11.24
N LEU A 459 6.52 5.74 9.93
CA LEU A 459 6.48 6.85 8.97
C LEU A 459 5.10 7.51 8.91
N ALA A 460 4.02 6.72 8.94
CA ALA A 460 2.67 7.26 9.04
C ALA A 460 2.50 8.11 10.32
N ARG A 461 3.06 7.64 11.46
CA ARG A 461 3.05 8.41 12.72
C ARG A 461 3.90 9.67 12.64
N ALA A 462 4.96 9.69 11.84
CA ALA A 462 5.80 10.85 11.67
C ALA A 462 5.11 12.03 10.95
N VAL A 463 4.02 11.77 10.22
CA VAL A 463 3.20 12.83 9.62
C VAL A 463 2.31 13.43 10.73
N PRO A 464 2.50 14.71 11.11
CA PRO A 464 1.76 15.30 12.22
C PRO A 464 0.27 15.49 11.90
N VAL A 465 -0.58 15.25 12.90
CA VAL A 465 -2.00 15.60 12.88
C VAL A 465 -2.19 16.79 13.85
N ARG A 466 -2.18 17.99 13.30
CA ARG A 466 -2.28 19.21 14.13
C ARG A 466 -3.65 19.27 14.80
N PRO A 467 -3.71 19.68 16.10
CA PRO A 467 -4.96 19.90 16.78
C PRO A 467 -5.87 20.87 16.01
N GLU A 468 -7.19 20.60 16.03
CA GLU A 468 -8.19 21.52 15.46
C GLU A 468 -8.31 22.79 16.29
N ARG A 469 -8.17 22.65 17.63
CA ARG A 469 -8.17 23.77 18.57
C ARG A 469 -7.09 23.61 19.65
N GLY A 470 -6.71 24.75 20.22
CA GLY A 470 -5.79 24.77 21.35
C GLY A 470 -4.38 24.27 21.00
N ARG A 471 -3.79 23.52 21.91
CA ARG A 471 -2.40 23.05 21.82
C ARG A 471 -2.26 21.55 21.67
N THR A 472 -3.28 20.79 22.01
CA THR A 472 -3.27 19.31 21.97
C THR A 472 -4.66 18.79 21.63
N ALA A 473 -4.70 17.70 20.84
CA ALA A 473 -5.87 16.84 20.66
C ALA A 473 -5.67 15.52 21.41
N TRP A 474 -6.72 14.80 21.70
CA TRP A 474 -6.64 13.46 22.27
C TRP A 474 -6.36 12.44 21.17
N PHE A 475 -5.31 11.65 21.32
CA PHE A 475 -4.87 10.63 20.38
C PHE A 475 -5.06 9.21 20.96
N SER A 476 -5.68 8.31 20.20
CA SER A 476 -6.01 6.93 20.61
C SER A 476 -4.81 5.97 20.67
N GLY A 477 -3.65 6.38 20.15
CA GLY A 477 -2.56 5.45 19.89
C GLY A 477 -2.75 4.62 18.61
N MET A 478 -1.76 3.74 18.34
CA MET A 478 -1.70 2.83 17.18
C MET A 478 -1.33 1.41 17.62
N ALA A 479 -1.76 0.99 18.80
CA ALA A 479 -1.49 -0.37 19.28
C ALA A 479 -2.50 -1.35 18.71
N SER A 480 -2.04 -2.49 18.15
CA SER A 480 -2.91 -3.61 17.79
C SER A 480 -3.37 -4.38 19.04
N ALA A 481 -4.40 -5.21 18.89
CA ALA A 481 -5.00 -6.01 19.97
C ALA A 481 -5.31 -5.18 21.23
N SER A 482 -5.82 -3.97 21.07
CA SER A 482 -5.98 -3.01 22.16
C SER A 482 -7.38 -2.43 22.26
N THR A 483 -7.70 -1.92 23.44
CA THR A 483 -8.90 -1.11 23.66
C THR A 483 -8.51 0.12 24.46
N ALA A 484 -8.70 1.29 23.87
CA ALA A 484 -8.44 2.58 24.49
C ALA A 484 -9.74 3.33 24.75
N THR A 485 -9.89 4.02 25.89
CA THR A 485 -11.10 4.76 26.25
C THR A 485 -10.78 6.18 26.69
N LEU A 486 -11.60 7.13 26.24
CA LEU A 486 -11.60 8.53 26.64
C LEU A 486 -12.97 8.88 27.21
N THR A 487 -13.09 9.07 28.53
CA THR A 487 -14.35 9.17 29.25
C THR A 487 -14.57 10.58 29.84
N LEU A 488 -15.70 11.19 29.53
CA LEU A 488 -16.11 12.45 30.08
C LEU A 488 -16.65 12.26 31.50
N PRO A 489 -16.55 13.29 32.38
CA PRO A 489 -17.16 13.23 33.72
C PRO A 489 -18.68 13.06 33.62
N ALA A 490 -19.30 12.56 34.69
CA ALA A 490 -20.76 12.48 34.77
C ALA A 490 -21.40 13.87 34.63
N LEU A 491 -22.41 13.96 33.77
CA LEU A 491 -23.16 15.16 33.44
C LEU A 491 -24.65 14.96 33.69
N ARG A 492 -25.39 16.01 34.05
CA ARG A 492 -26.86 16.01 34.08
C ARG A 492 -27.37 17.00 33.04
N LEU A 493 -28.23 16.54 32.15
CA LEU A 493 -28.79 17.29 31.04
C LEU A 493 -30.27 17.51 31.28
N ALA A 494 -30.72 18.76 31.29
CA ALA A 494 -32.09 19.14 31.62
C ALA A 494 -32.87 19.64 30.37
N SER A 495 -32.21 20.21 29.40
CA SER A 495 -32.85 20.81 28.21
C SER A 495 -33.49 19.74 27.29
N VAL A 496 -34.36 20.20 26.39
CA VAL A 496 -35.01 19.34 25.39
C VAL A 496 -34.11 19.02 24.19
N ARG A 497 -32.98 19.73 24.05
CA ARG A 497 -32.02 19.55 22.96
C ARG A 497 -30.57 19.57 23.46
N PRO A 498 -30.19 18.63 24.31
CA PRO A 498 -28.79 18.49 24.69
C PRO A 498 -28.03 17.81 23.57
N ARG A 499 -26.76 18.21 23.34
CA ARG A 499 -25.93 17.63 22.28
C ARG A 499 -24.46 17.58 22.65
N LEU A 500 -23.74 16.63 22.06
CA LEU A 500 -22.29 16.60 22.00
C LEU A 500 -21.84 17.17 20.64
N GLU A 501 -20.85 18.05 20.68
CA GLU A 501 -20.14 18.57 19.52
C GLU A 501 -18.66 18.29 19.74
N CYS A 502 -17.93 17.84 18.70
CA CYS A 502 -16.46 17.74 18.71
C CYS A 502 -15.89 17.75 17.30
N ALA A 503 -14.57 17.90 17.22
CA ALA A 503 -13.81 17.58 16.03
C ALA A 503 -13.31 16.13 16.13
N LEU A 504 -13.46 15.38 15.05
CA LEU A 504 -13.08 13.98 14.94
C LEU A 504 -12.21 13.78 13.71
N TRP A 505 -11.07 13.11 13.87
CA TRP A 505 -10.19 12.65 12.81
C TRP A 505 -9.93 11.17 13.01
N TRP A 506 -10.06 10.35 11.97
CA TRP A 506 -9.78 8.92 12.07
C TRP A 506 -9.20 8.35 10.78
N ASP A 507 -8.38 7.34 10.95
CA ASP A 507 -7.85 6.48 9.91
C ASP A 507 -7.53 5.14 10.59
N THR A 508 -8.35 4.14 10.33
CA THR A 508 -8.32 2.83 10.99
C THR A 508 -8.33 1.72 9.94
N GLU A 509 -7.96 0.50 10.32
CA GLU A 509 -8.15 -0.63 9.43
C GLU A 509 -9.64 -0.82 9.13
N PRO A 510 -10.05 -0.84 7.84
CA PRO A 510 -11.47 -0.97 7.50
C PRO A 510 -12.09 -2.26 8.03
N ALA A 511 -13.28 -2.15 8.62
CA ALA A 511 -14.10 -3.24 9.14
C ALA A 511 -13.48 -4.07 10.29
N SER A 512 -12.18 -3.89 10.58
CA SER A 512 -11.48 -4.61 11.67
C SER A 512 -11.34 -3.73 12.90
N ASP A 513 -10.90 -2.47 12.72
CA ASP A 513 -10.74 -1.50 13.79
C ASP A 513 -11.91 -0.52 13.83
N GLY A 514 -12.31 -0.07 15.03
CA GLY A 514 -13.42 0.83 15.17
C GLY A 514 -13.28 1.85 16.30
N LEU A 515 -13.81 3.03 16.06
CA LEU A 515 -13.99 4.08 17.06
C LEU A 515 -15.49 4.24 17.36
N PHE A 516 -15.87 4.06 18.62
CA PHE A 516 -17.23 4.03 19.11
C PHE A 516 -17.50 5.19 20.06
N LEU A 517 -18.61 5.90 19.86
CA LEU A 517 -19.16 6.83 20.83
C LEU A 517 -20.24 6.11 21.66
N GLU A 518 -20.06 6.05 22.96
CA GLU A 518 -20.93 5.31 23.87
C GLU A 518 -21.37 6.17 25.05
N ALA A 519 -22.58 5.90 25.52
CA ALA A 519 -23.19 6.52 26.68
C ALA A 519 -23.55 5.50 27.76
N SER A 520 -23.39 5.86 29.02
CA SER A 520 -23.89 5.11 30.18
C SER A 520 -24.67 6.05 31.09
N ALA A 521 -25.90 5.67 31.46
CA ALA A 521 -26.78 6.43 32.30
C ALA A 521 -26.98 5.72 33.63
N ASP A 522 -26.94 6.50 34.75
CA ASP A 522 -27.24 6.02 36.10
C ASP A 522 -26.46 4.77 36.55
N GLY A 523 -25.31 4.51 35.96
CA GLY A 523 -24.47 3.33 36.24
C GLY A 523 -24.84 2.08 35.46
N GLU A 524 -25.76 2.16 34.50
CA GLU A 524 -26.09 1.08 33.56
C GLU A 524 -24.95 0.80 32.58
N GLY A 525 -25.08 -0.27 31.77
CA GLY A 525 -24.13 -0.63 30.71
C GLY A 525 -23.94 0.47 29.65
N TRP A 526 -22.89 0.35 28.86
CA TRP A 526 -22.61 1.27 27.77
C TRP A 526 -23.49 0.95 26.55
N GLN A 527 -24.08 1.99 25.96
CA GLN A 527 -24.92 1.92 24.77
C GLN A 527 -24.35 2.84 23.68
N PRO A 528 -24.46 2.47 22.39
CA PRO A 528 -24.00 3.31 21.29
C PRO A 528 -24.79 4.63 21.25
N VAL A 529 -24.11 5.70 20.87
CA VAL A 529 -24.71 7.03 20.63
C VAL A 529 -24.63 7.33 19.14
N PRO A 530 -25.75 7.33 18.41
CA PRO A 530 -25.77 7.77 17.02
C PRO A 530 -25.26 9.22 16.88
N PHE A 531 -24.54 9.48 15.80
CA PHE A 531 -24.02 10.82 15.51
C PHE A 531 -23.96 11.09 14.00
N THR A 532 -23.73 12.33 13.64
CA THR A 532 -23.45 12.75 12.26
C THR A 532 -22.07 13.38 12.18
N THR A 533 -21.40 13.23 11.04
CA THR A 533 -20.16 13.93 10.73
C THR A 533 -20.30 14.79 9.49
N VAL A 534 -19.60 15.92 9.47
CA VAL A 534 -19.50 16.82 8.32
C VAL A 534 -18.03 17.07 8.05
N CYS A 535 -17.57 16.74 6.82
CA CYS A 535 -16.24 17.09 6.38
C CYS A 535 -16.21 18.57 5.96
N PRO A 536 -15.35 19.44 6.51
CA PRO A 536 -15.22 20.81 6.03
C PRO A 536 -14.61 20.81 4.62
N GLY A 537 -15.32 21.39 3.67
CA GLY A 537 -14.87 21.55 2.28
C GLY A 537 -15.01 23.01 1.82
N PRO A 538 -14.28 23.45 0.76
CA PRO A 538 -14.49 24.75 0.17
C PRO A 538 -15.85 24.77 -0.58
N GLY A 539 -16.74 25.69 -0.21
CA GLY A 539 -18.05 25.84 -0.85
C GLY A 539 -19.23 25.49 0.07
N ARG A 540 -20.38 25.19 -0.54
CA ARG A 540 -21.55 24.67 0.17
C ARG A 540 -21.13 23.37 0.86
N GLY A 541 -21.12 23.34 2.20
CA GLY A 541 -20.62 22.22 2.96
C GLY A 541 -21.25 20.89 2.50
N PRO A 542 -20.49 19.79 2.53
CA PRO A 542 -21.03 18.47 2.21
C PRO A 542 -22.19 18.12 3.14
N ASP A 543 -23.12 17.29 2.64
CA ASP A 543 -24.24 16.81 3.42
C ASP A 543 -23.72 16.03 4.64
N PRO A 544 -24.41 16.15 5.82
CA PRO A 544 -24.06 15.39 7.00
C PRO A 544 -24.12 13.87 6.73
N VAL A 545 -23.05 13.14 7.10
CA VAL A 545 -23.01 11.68 7.01
C VAL A 545 -23.50 11.09 8.35
N PRO A 546 -24.61 10.33 8.35
CA PRO A 546 -25.12 9.70 9.57
C PRO A 546 -24.34 8.42 9.92
N HIS A 547 -24.11 8.23 11.23
CA HIS A 547 -23.52 7.03 11.84
C HIS A 547 -24.49 6.45 12.87
N PRO A 548 -25.53 5.71 12.44
CA PRO A 548 -26.60 5.25 13.33
C PRO A 548 -26.11 4.25 14.38
N GLU A 549 -25.04 3.50 14.09
CA GLU A 549 -24.41 2.54 15.01
C GLU A 549 -23.50 3.21 16.06
N GLY A 550 -23.35 4.55 16.02
CA GLY A 550 -22.48 5.27 16.93
C GLY A 550 -20.99 4.96 16.74
N SER A 551 -20.57 4.58 15.52
CA SER A 551 -19.18 4.19 15.25
C SER A 551 -18.70 4.62 13.89
N VAL A 552 -17.37 4.70 13.74
CA VAL A 552 -16.65 4.88 12.47
C VAL A 552 -15.49 3.91 12.37
N SER A 553 -15.17 3.51 11.12
CA SER A 553 -14.04 2.67 10.75
C SER A 553 -13.50 3.09 9.39
N GLY A 554 -12.30 2.66 9.05
CA GLY A 554 -11.66 2.90 7.75
C GLY A 554 -11.14 4.32 7.56
N TRP A 555 -11.15 4.76 6.33
CA TRP A 555 -10.54 5.99 5.85
C TRP A 555 -11.47 7.21 5.93
N SER A 556 -11.03 8.28 6.58
CA SER A 556 -11.79 9.55 6.70
C SER A 556 -11.26 10.68 5.79
N GLY A 557 -10.29 10.39 4.92
CA GLY A 557 -9.62 11.45 4.15
C GLY A 557 -8.44 12.11 4.88
N ARG A 558 -8.11 11.67 6.10
CA ARG A 558 -7.10 12.28 6.99
C ARG A 558 -7.33 13.78 7.22
N VAL A 559 -8.59 14.16 7.38
CA VAL A 559 -9.03 15.53 7.69
C VAL A 559 -9.91 15.55 8.93
N TRP A 560 -9.98 16.70 9.59
CA TRP A 560 -10.90 16.88 10.71
C TRP A 560 -12.33 16.97 10.23
N HIS A 561 -13.23 16.21 10.86
CA HIS A 561 -14.67 16.25 10.67
C HIS A 561 -15.33 16.92 11.88
N ARG A 562 -16.36 17.73 11.64
CA ARG A 562 -17.25 18.17 12.74
C ARG A 562 -18.23 17.05 13.04
N LEU A 563 -18.33 16.67 14.30
CA LEU A 563 -19.29 15.71 14.81
C LEU A 563 -20.37 16.39 15.62
N GLU A 564 -21.62 15.94 15.45
CA GLU A 564 -22.76 16.30 16.32
C GLU A 564 -23.54 15.02 16.68
N ALA A 565 -23.85 14.86 18.00
CA ALA A 565 -24.68 13.77 18.51
C ALA A 565 -25.80 14.32 19.39
N ASP A 566 -27.05 13.86 19.16
CA ASP A 566 -28.20 14.17 20.00
C ASP A 566 -28.18 13.34 21.28
N LEU A 567 -28.28 14.01 22.43
CA LEU A 567 -28.26 13.38 23.75
C LEU A 567 -29.63 13.40 24.44
N SER A 568 -30.71 13.73 23.73
CA SER A 568 -32.07 13.87 24.30
C SER A 568 -32.60 12.60 24.99
N ALA A 569 -32.18 11.40 24.50
CA ALA A 569 -32.55 10.11 25.09
C ALA A 569 -32.07 9.94 26.55
N TRP A 570 -31.07 10.70 26.99
CA TRP A 570 -30.49 10.65 28.35
C TRP A 570 -30.86 11.85 29.21
N ARG A 571 -31.84 12.62 28.77
CA ARG A 571 -32.35 13.77 29.54
C ARG A 571 -32.81 13.36 30.96
N GLY A 572 -32.41 14.13 31.95
CA GLY A 572 -32.76 13.91 33.36
C GLY A 572 -31.92 12.86 34.09
N LYS A 573 -31.14 12.04 33.33
CA LYS A 573 -30.27 11.01 33.87
C LYS A 573 -28.88 11.54 34.21
N SER A 574 -28.12 10.80 35.03
CA SER A 574 -26.68 11.01 35.22
C SER A 574 -25.94 10.32 34.10
N LEU A 575 -25.48 11.10 33.11
CA LEU A 575 -24.90 10.62 31.87
C LEU A 575 -23.36 10.62 31.92
N ARG A 576 -22.73 9.52 31.53
CA ARG A 576 -21.33 9.45 31.15
C ARG A 576 -21.23 9.19 29.65
N LEU A 577 -20.29 9.85 28.98
CA LEU A 577 -19.96 9.63 27.58
C LEU A 577 -18.51 9.13 27.47
N ARG A 578 -18.25 8.22 26.51
CA ARG A 578 -16.87 7.83 26.19
C ARG A 578 -16.68 7.61 24.70
N TRP A 579 -15.47 7.87 24.27
CA TRP A 579 -14.92 7.31 23.07
C TRP A 579 -14.20 6.01 23.42
N ARG A 580 -14.46 4.93 22.65
CA ARG A 580 -13.75 3.66 22.76
C ARG A 580 -13.15 3.32 21.41
N TYR A 581 -11.83 3.24 21.33
CA TYR A 581 -11.11 2.77 20.16
C TYR A 581 -10.70 1.33 20.39
N ALA A 582 -11.07 0.41 19.48
CA ALA A 582 -10.77 -1.02 19.57
C ALA A 582 -10.10 -1.48 18.29
N THR A 583 -9.02 -2.22 18.43
CA THR A 583 -8.20 -2.74 17.33
C THR A 583 -8.09 -4.26 17.44
N ASP A 584 -8.00 -4.94 16.29
CA ASP A 584 -7.70 -6.35 16.24
C ASP A 584 -6.19 -6.65 16.34
N ARG A 585 -5.76 -7.89 16.03
CA ARG A 585 -4.37 -8.33 16.18
C ARG A 585 -3.49 -8.09 14.96
N LEU A 586 -4.08 -7.74 13.81
CA LEU A 586 -3.38 -7.77 12.53
C LEU A 586 -2.73 -6.44 12.22
N TYR A 587 -3.49 -5.50 11.74
CA TYR A 587 -2.97 -4.23 11.25
C TYR A 587 -3.63 -3.07 12.01
N VAL A 588 -3.09 -1.90 11.85
CA VAL A 588 -3.66 -0.67 12.40
C VAL A 588 -3.59 0.43 11.36
N GLY A 589 -4.56 1.32 11.39
CA GLY A 589 -4.46 2.60 10.71
C GLY A 589 -3.63 3.60 11.51
N ARG A 590 -3.69 4.88 11.11
CA ARG A 590 -3.02 5.99 11.81
C ARG A 590 -3.67 6.29 13.18
N GLY A 591 -4.80 5.64 13.51
CA GLY A 591 -5.56 5.81 14.74
C GLY A 591 -6.61 6.91 14.66
N ALA A 592 -7.06 7.39 15.82
CA ALA A 592 -8.10 8.39 15.92
C ALA A 592 -7.66 9.57 16.80
N TYR A 593 -8.17 10.76 16.45
CA TYR A 593 -8.01 11.97 17.27
C TYR A 593 -9.38 12.58 17.55
N VAL A 594 -9.54 13.05 18.77
CA VAL A 594 -10.74 13.78 19.24
C VAL A 594 -10.30 15.11 19.83
N ASP A 595 -10.96 16.18 19.40
CA ASP A 595 -10.62 17.53 19.85
C ASP A 595 -11.87 18.38 20.03
N ALA A 596 -11.73 19.52 20.71
CA ALA A 596 -12.78 20.51 20.93
C ALA A 596 -14.10 19.91 21.46
N LEU A 597 -14.02 18.91 22.35
CA LEU A 597 -15.16 18.24 22.99
C LEU A 597 -16.03 19.22 23.75
N ARG A 598 -17.29 19.34 23.34
CA ARG A 598 -18.24 20.26 23.99
C ARG A 598 -19.59 19.59 24.17
N VAL A 599 -20.12 19.63 25.38
CA VAL A 599 -21.49 19.20 25.66
C VAL A 599 -22.35 20.45 25.97
N ARG A 600 -23.42 20.60 25.21
CA ARG A 600 -24.40 21.66 25.36
C ARG A 600 -25.69 21.11 25.94
N ASP A 601 -26.24 21.85 26.90
CA ASP A 601 -27.56 21.63 27.43
C ASP A 601 -28.44 22.86 27.07
N GLY A 602 -29.05 22.79 25.88
CA GLY A 602 -29.67 23.93 25.22
C GLY A 602 -28.63 24.97 24.81
N VAL A 603 -28.80 26.21 25.31
CA VAL A 603 -27.85 27.31 25.06
C VAL A 603 -26.64 27.28 25.99
N ARG A 604 -26.68 26.49 27.05
CA ARG A 604 -25.62 26.42 28.07
C ARG A 604 -24.58 25.36 27.68
N THR A 605 -23.29 25.72 27.71
CA THR A 605 -22.18 24.76 27.65
C THR A 605 -21.90 24.22 29.05
N VAL A 606 -22.17 22.92 29.27
CA VAL A 606 -22.00 22.24 30.57
C VAL A 606 -20.66 21.53 30.69
N PHE A 607 -20.00 21.27 29.56
CA PHE A 607 -18.65 20.73 29.48
C PHE A 607 -17.95 21.30 28.25
N ASP A 608 -16.63 21.62 28.35
CA ASP A 608 -15.81 22.12 27.25
C ASP A 608 -14.35 21.71 27.51
N SER A 609 -13.79 20.83 26.68
CA SER A 609 -12.41 20.31 26.82
C SER A 609 -11.35 21.40 26.72
N GLU A 610 -11.65 22.54 26.10
CA GLU A 610 -10.74 23.70 26.03
C GLU A 610 -10.62 24.47 27.34
N ARG A 611 -11.49 24.18 28.32
CA ARG A 611 -11.40 24.77 29.66
C ARG A 611 -10.54 23.88 30.57
N PRO A 612 -9.44 24.38 31.17
CA PRO A 612 -8.55 23.56 32.02
C PRO A 612 -9.28 22.78 33.12
N ARG A 613 -10.32 23.39 33.73
CA ARG A 613 -11.14 22.75 34.75
C ARG A 613 -11.88 21.51 34.24
N ASP A 614 -12.38 21.56 33.00
CA ASP A 614 -13.16 20.47 32.43
C ASP A 614 -12.22 19.43 31.82
N ALA A 615 -11.13 19.86 31.15
CA ALA A 615 -10.10 18.98 30.61
C ALA A 615 -9.49 18.07 31.69
N GLY A 616 -9.19 18.61 32.88
CA GLY A 616 -8.62 17.83 33.98
C GLY A 616 -9.58 16.78 34.60
N ARG A 617 -10.84 16.71 34.14
CA ARG A 617 -11.83 15.72 34.58
C ARG A 617 -12.05 14.59 33.57
N ILE A 618 -11.37 14.63 32.41
CA ILE A 618 -11.42 13.58 31.41
C ILE A 618 -10.62 12.38 31.92
N GLY A 619 -11.23 11.20 31.96
CA GLY A 619 -10.56 9.94 32.24
C GLY A 619 -10.04 9.34 30.92
N ALA A 620 -8.75 9.04 30.85
CA ALA A 620 -8.13 8.46 29.67
C ALA A 620 -7.42 7.16 30.02
N THR A 621 -7.68 6.12 29.24
CA THR A 621 -6.92 4.85 29.25
C THR A 621 -6.51 4.55 27.81
N GLY A 622 -5.21 4.50 27.55
CA GLY A 622 -4.68 4.33 26.19
C GLY A 622 -4.73 5.59 25.30
N TRP A 623 -5.51 6.60 25.66
CA TRP A 623 -5.51 7.91 25.00
C TRP A 623 -4.49 8.85 25.64
N VAL A 624 -3.81 9.63 24.82
CA VAL A 624 -2.81 10.62 25.26
C VAL A 624 -3.06 11.98 24.62
N PRO A 625 -2.77 13.10 25.30
CA PRO A 625 -2.72 14.40 24.64
C PRO A 625 -1.58 14.41 23.61
N SER A 626 -1.88 14.85 22.40
CA SER A 626 -0.91 14.98 21.31
C SER A 626 -0.93 16.41 20.79
N ALA A 627 0.25 17.01 20.64
CA ALA A 627 0.42 18.34 20.04
C ALA A 627 0.61 18.25 18.51
N ASP A 628 0.62 17.03 17.99
CA ASP A 628 1.02 16.69 16.62
C ASP A 628 0.18 15.53 16.05
#